data_11dba2bca2735d877b39e6be01c34cf6
#
_entry.id   11dba2bca2735d877b39e6be01c34cf6
#
_cell.length_a   1.000
_cell.length_b   1.000
_cell.length_c   1.000
_cell.angle_alpha   90.00
_cell.angle_beta   90.00
_cell.angle_gamma   90.00
#
_symmetry.space_group_name_H-M   'P 1'
#
loop_
_entity.id
_entity.type
_entity.pdbx_description
1 polymer ?
#
loop_
_entity_poly.entity_id
_entity_poly.type
_entity_poly.pdbx_seq_one_letter_code
_entity_poly.pdbx_strand_id
1 'polypeptide(L)'
;MSETVIIHTDGACSGNPGPGGWGAILQYGDKTKELHGGEQLTTNNKMELTAAIEALNALKRPCTVELHTDSQYVKNGVQSWMKGWKKNGWKTADKKPVKNLELWQALDEATKRHIIEWKWVKGHAGHELNERADQLANEGMAPFKGKRN
;
A
#
# COMPACT_ATOMS: atom_id res chain seq x y z
N MET A 1 -9.30 3.65 26.32
CA MET A 1 -9.38 4.24 25.00
C MET A 1 -8.18 3.89 24.15
N SER A 2 -8.43 3.27 23.06
CA SER A 2 -7.33 2.95 22.16
C SER A 2 -7.11 4.13 21.23
N GLU A 3 -5.85 4.44 21.00
CA GLU A 3 -5.50 5.47 20.05
C GLU A 3 -5.54 4.90 18.64
N THR A 4 -5.80 5.78 17.70
CA THR A 4 -5.81 5.39 16.30
C THR A 4 -4.38 5.38 15.76
N VAL A 5 -4.02 4.33 15.05
CA VAL A 5 -2.74 4.29 14.35
C VAL A 5 -2.92 5.04 13.02
N ILE A 6 -2.06 6.01 12.77
CA ILE A 6 -2.12 6.79 11.54
C ILE A 6 -1.03 6.28 10.61
N ILE A 7 -1.43 5.89 9.40
CA ILE A 7 -0.51 5.30 8.43
C ILE A 7 -0.52 6.12 7.15
N HIS A 8 0.66 6.38 6.61
CA HIS A 8 0.82 6.99 5.29
C HIS A 8 1.63 6.04 4.43
N THR A 9 1.16 5.76 3.22
CA THR A 9 1.82 4.81 2.33
C THR A 9 2.05 5.42 0.96
N ASP A 10 3.06 4.91 0.26
CA ASP A 10 3.31 5.30 -1.11
C ASP A 10 4.06 4.20 -1.84
N GLY A 11 3.94 4.20 -3.16
CA GLY A 11 4.67 3.28 -4.02
C GLY A 11 5.27 4.02 -5.19
N ALA A 12 6.39 3.53 -5.69
CA ALA A 12 7.08 4.14 -6.80
C ALA A 12 7.65 3.06 -7.70
N CYS A 13 7.81 3.39 -8.97
CA CYS A 13 8.37 2.44 -9.93
C CYS A 13 9.09 3.21 -11.03
N SER A 14 10.30 2.77 -11.35
CA SER A 14 11.11 3.37 -12.39
C SER A 14 10.95 2.52 -13.65
N GLY A 15 10.11 3.01 -14.59
CA GLY A 15 9.62 2.17 -15.66
C GLY A 15 8.45 1.33 -15.13
N ASN A 16 7.57 0.93 -15.95
CA ASN A 16 6.37 0.23 -15.48
C ASN A 16 6.03 -0.88 -16.47
N PRO A 17 6.64 -2.07 -16.33
CA PRO A 17 7.37 -2.57 -15.16
C PRO A 17 8.83 -2.14 -15.09
N GLY A 18 9.42 -2.31 -13.91
CA GLY A 18 10.81 -2.00 -13.67
C GLY A 18 11.11 -2.05 -12.19
N PRO A 19 12.27 -1.51 -11.76
CA PRO A 19 12.55 -1.45 -10.33
C PRO A 19 11.54 -0.58 -9.62
N GLY A 20 11.12 -1.01 -8.45
CA GLY A 20 10.16 -0.25 -7.69
C GLY A 20 10.40 -0.35 -6.20
N GLY A 21 9.74 0.53 -5.45
CA GLY A 21 9.82 0.54 -4.02
C GLY A 21 8.53 0.98 -3.39
N TRP A 22 8.42 0.74 -2.11
CA TRP A 22 7.26 1.14 -1.32
C TRP A 22 7.73 1.72 0.00
N GLY A 23 6.92 2.59 0.57
CA GLY A 23 7.21 3.18 1.85
C GLY A 23 5.96 3.32 2.69
N ALA A 24 6.14 3.29 4.01
CA ALA A 24 5.04 3.46 4.94
C ALA A 24 5.54 4.11 6.22
N ILE A 25 4.73 4.99 6.78
CA ILE A 25 4.99 5.61 8.07
C ILE A 25 3.82 5.29 8.97
N LEU A 26 4.11 4.73 10.14
CA LEU A 26 3.09 4.38 11.11
C LEU A 26 3.30 5.23 12.36
N GLN A 27 2.25 5.94 12.77
CA GLN A 27 2.30 6.78 13.97
C GLN A 27 1.28 6.31 14.98
N TYR A 28 1.72 6.15 16.22
CA TYR A 28 0.84 5.79 17.32
C TYR A 28 1.25 6.62 18.52
N GLY A 29 0.41 7.58 18.90
CA GLY A 29 0.78 8.52 19.92
C GLY A 29 2.00 9.33 19.48
N ASP A 30 3.04 9.33 20.29
CA ASP A 30 4.27 10.03 19.95
C ASP A 30 5.33 9.14 19.33
N LYS A 31 4.95 7.89 19.01
CA LYS A 31 5.88 6.94 18.39
C LYS A 31 5.67 6.89 16.90
N THR A 32 6.76 6.80 16.17
CA THR A 32 6.74 6.74 14.71
C THR A 32 7.63 5.60 14.24
N LYS A 33 7.12 4.82 13.31
CA LYS A 33 7.88 3.74 12.68
C LYS A 33 7.85 3.92 11.17
N GLU A 34 9.00 3.77 10.54
CA GLU A 34 9.11 3.86 9.08
C GLU A 34 9.48 2.52 8.52
N LEU A 35 8.85 2.17 7.40
CA LEU A 35 9.11 0.92 6.69
C LEU A 35 9.36 1.23 5.23
N HIS A 36 10.21 0.45 4.59
CA HIS A 36 10.37 0.54 3.15
C HIS A 36 10.92 -0.77 2.62
N GLY A 37 10.75 -0.95 1.32
CA GLY A 37 11.27 -2.12 0.63
C GLY A 37 11.15 -1.90 -0.86
N GLY A 38 11.59 -2.87 -1.64
CA GLY A 38 11.51 -2.74 -3.08
C GLY A 38 11.68 -4.06 -3.78
N GLU A 39 11.57 -4.02 -5.11
CA GLU A 39 11.71 -5.18 -5.98
C GLU A 39 12.37 -4.76 -7.27
N GLN A 40 13.09 -5.69 -7.88
CA GLN A 40 13.80 -5.40 -9.10
C GLN A 40 12.87 -5.27 -10.30
N LEU A 41 11.80 -6.02 -10.32
CA LEU A 41 10.83 -5.97 -11.42
C LEU A 41 9.42 -5.98 -10.85
N THR A 42 8.75 -4.84 -10.94
CA THR A 42 7.42 -4.68 -10.38
C THR A 42 6.69 -3.57 -11.11
N THR A 43 5.55 -3.15 -10.60
CA THR A 43 4.77 -2.05 -11.17
C THR A 43 4.40 -1.09 -10.05
N ASN A 44 4.03 0.13 -10.44
CA ASN A 44 3.59 1.12 -9.48
C ASN A 44 2.41 0.61 -8.66
N ASN A 45 1.43 -0.01 -9.33
CA ASN A 45 0.25 -0.52 -8.64
C ASN A 45 0.58 -1.60 -7.62
N LYS A 46 1.52 -2.50 -7.96
CA LYS A 46 1.95 -3.52 -7.01
C LYS A 46 2.62 -2.91 -5.80
N MET A 47 3.42 -1.86 -6.00
CA MET A 47 4.11 -1.21 -4.89
C MET A 47 3.12 -0.47 -3.99
N GLU A 48 2.10 0.14 -4.57
CA GLU A 48 1.07 0.79 -3.76
C GLU A 48 0.32 -0.21 -2.89
N LEU A 49 -0.04 -1.36 -3.46
CA LEU A 49 -0.69 -2.41 -2.68
C LEU A 49 0.24 -2.96 -1.60
N THR A 50 1.49 -3.19 -1.94
CA THR A 50 2.47 -3.74 -1.02
C THR A 50 2.69 -2.82 0.17
N ALA A 51 2.75 -1.50 -0.07
CA ALA A 51 2.92 -0.55 1.03
C ALA A 51 1.79 -0.68 2.05
N ALA A 52 0.55 -0.75 1.58
CA ALA A 52 -0.59 -0.88 2.48
C ALA A 52 -0.55 -2.22 3.23
N ILE A 53 -0.25 -3.30 2.52
CA ILE A 53 -0.20 -4.64 3.12
C ILE A 53 0.88 -4.70 4.20
N GLU A 54 2.08 -4.24 3.88
CA GLU A 54 3.19 -4.31 4.82
C GLU A 54 2.95 -3.44 6.05
N ALA A 55 2.34 -2.27 5.85
CA ALA A 55 2.03 -1.38 6.96
C ALA A 55 1.04 -2.04 7.91
N LEU A 56 -0.03 -2.62 7.38
CA LEU A 56 -1.05 -3.26 8.22
C LEU A 56 -0.49 -4.49 8.91
N ASN A 57 0.33 -5.27 8.21
CA ASN A 57 0.92 -6.48 8.78
C ASN A 57 1.98 -6.18 9.82
N ALA A 58 2.52 -4.97 9.84
CA ALA A 58 3.47 -4.57 10.88
C ALA A 58 2.81 -4.37 12.24
N LEU A 59 1.49 -4.21 12.26
CA LEU A 59 0.75 -4.05 13.50
C LEU A 59 0.52 -5.42 14.13
N LYS A 60 0.98 -5.59 15.36
CA LYS A 60 1.01 -6.91 16.00
C LYS A 60 -0.30 -7.32 16.64
N ARG A 61 -1.26 -6.40 16.72
CA ARG A 61 -2.57 -6.68 17.30
C ARG A 61 -3.62 -5.89 16.54
N PRO A 62 -4.90 -6.25 16.69
CA PRO A 62 -5.96 -5.49 16.03
C PRO A 62 -5.95 -4.04 16.48
N CYS A 63 -6.06 -3.14 15.52
CA CYS A 63 -6.00 -1.70 15.76
C CYS A 63 -7.09 -0.98 14.99
N THR A 64 -7.42 0.22 15.48
CA THR A 64 -8.16 1.18 14.67
C THR A 64 -7.11 1.96 13.89
N VAL A 65 -7.27 2.04 12.58
CA VAL A 65 -6.27 2.58 11.67
C VAL A 65 -6.87 3.66 10.79
N GLU A 66 -6.13 4.74 10.62
CA GLU A 66 -6.45 5.76 9.62
C GLU A 66 -5.35 5.68 8.58
N LEU A 67 -5.67 5.18 7.40
CA LEU A 67 -4.67 4.91 6.37
C LEU A 67 -4.80 5.91 5.22
N HIS A 68 -3.74 6.68 5.00
CA HIS A 68 -3.66 7.72 3.97
C HIS A 68 -2.89 7.20 2.78
N THR A 69 -3.49 7.31 1.60
CA THR A 69 -2.83 6.94 0.35
C THR A 69 -3.38 7.80 -0.79
N ASP A 70 -2.54 8.07 -1.78
CA ASP A 70 -3.00 8.81 -2.97
C ASP A 70 -3.22 7.88 -4.17
N SER A 71 -3.14 6.57 -3.96
CA SER A 71 -3.29 5.62 -5.05
C SER A 71 -4.74 5.47 -5.48
N GLN A 72 -5.04 5.87 -6.70
CA GLN A 72 -6.37 5.68 -7.27
C GLN A 72 -6.66 4.19 -7.47
N TYR A 73 -5.63 3.42 -7.78
CA TYR A 73 -5.78 1.99 -7.98
C TYR A 73 -6.24 1.30 -6.70
N VAL A 74 -5.59 1.60 -5.58
CA VAL A 74 -5.98 1.04 -4.29
C VAL A 74 -7.38 1.51 -3.91
N LYS A 75 -7.65 2.81 -4.13
CA LYS A 75 -8.95 3.38 -3.81
C LYS A 75 -10.07 2.66 -4.56
N ASN A 76 -9.91 2.53 -5.86
CA ASN A 76 -10.96 1.93 -6.69
C ASN A 76 -11.18 0.47 -6.31
N GLY A 77 -10.11 -0.25 -6.01
CA GLY A 77 -10.23 -1.64 -5.60
C GLY A 77 -10.98 -1.79 -4.29
N VAL A 78 -10.57 -1.00 -3.29
CA VAL A 78 -11.18 -1.10 -1.97
C VAL A 78 -12.64 -0.65 -1.98
N GLN A 79 -12.94 0.44 -2.70
CA GLN A 79 -14.29 1.00 -2.69
C GLN A 79 -15.26 0.26 -3.61
N SER A 80 -14.76 -0.33 -4.69
CA SER A 80 -15.66 -0.84 -5.72
C SER A 80 -15.37 -2.27 -6.14
N TRP A 81 -14.13 -2.56 -6.56
CA TRP A 81 -13.83 -3.81 -7.25
C TRP A 81 -13.89 -5.05 -6.34
N MET A 82 -13.41 -4.93 -5.12
CA MET A 82 -13.27 -6.09 -4.24
C MET A 82 -14.60 -6.75 -3.91
N LYS A 83 -15.66 -5.97 -3.79
CA LYS A 83 -16.97 -6.54 -3.51
C LYS A 83 -17.40 -7.51 -4.60
N GLY A 84 -17.24 -7.11 -5.85
CA GLY A 84 -17.60 -7.97 -6.96
C GLY A 84 -16.68 -9.18 -7.06
N TRP A 85 -15.39 -8.95 -6.86
CA TRP A 85 -14.44 -10.07 -6.92
C TRP A 85 -14.72 -11.13 -5.88
N LYS A 86 -15.05 -10.72 -4.66
CA LYS A 86 -15.36 -11.68 -3.60
C LYS A 86 -16.60 -12.50 -3.94
N LYS A 87 -17.59 -11.88 -4.56
CA LYS A 87 -18.80 -12.59 -4.98
C LYS A 87 -18.51 -13.56 -6.11
N ASN A 88 -17.57 -13.24 -6.97
CA ASN A 88 -17.28 -14.00 -8.17
C ASN A 88 -16.08 -14.93 -8.02
N GLY A 89 -15.64 -15.19 -6.79
CA GLY A 89 -14.51 -16.08 -6.54
C GLY A 89 -13.19 -15.51 -7.01
N TRP A 90 -13.05 -14.17 -6.99
CA TRP A 90 -11.82 -13.45 -7.37
C TRP A 90 -11.52 -13.60 -8.85
N LYS A 91 -12.55 -13.63 -9.66
CA LYS A 91 -12.42 -13.71 -11.11
C LYS A 91 -13.10 -12.53 -11.76
N THR A 92 -12.57 -12.14 -12.92
CA THR A 92 -13.19 -11.09 -13.72
C THR A 92 -14.45 -11.63 -14.41
N ALA A 93 -15.15 -10.77 -15.12
CA ALA A 93 -16.32 -11.17 -15.90
C ALA A 93 -15.99 -12.26 -16.90
N ASP A 94 -14.76 -12.27 -17.42
CA ASP A 94 -14.30 -13.28 -18.37
C ASP A 94 -13.87 -14.58 -17.70
N LYS A 95 -14.11 -14.71 -16.40
CA LYS A 95 -13.74 -15.87 -15.61
C LYS A 95 -12.22 -16.08 -15.51
N LYS A 96 -11.45 -15.01 -15.70
CA LYS A 96 -10.00 -15.04 -15.54
C LYS A 96 -9.63 -14.52 -14.17
N PRO A 97 -8.49 -14.96 -13.61
CA PRO A 97 -8.06 -14.41 -12.30
C PRO A 97 -7.92 -12.91 -12.35
N VAL A 98 -8.26 -12.26 -11.24
CA VAL A 98 -8.11 -10.83 -11.08
C VAL A 98 -6.62 -10.47 -11.16
N LYS A 99 -6.30 -9.37 -11.84
CA LYS A 99 -4.91 -8.92 -11.92
C LYS A 99 -4.42 -8.56 -10.51
N ASN A 100 -3.19 -8.96 -10.20
CA ASN A 100 -2.59 -8.77 -8.88
C ASN A 100 -3.40 -9.46 -7.78
N LEU A 101 -3.99 -10.59 -8.12
CA LEU A 101 -4.87 -11.36 -7.24
C LEU A 101 -4.26 -11.59 -5.85
N GLU A 102 -3.02 -12.07 -5.81
CA GLU A 102 -2.39 -12.39 -4.55
C GLU A 102 -2.26 -11.18 -3.65
N LEU A 103 -1.92 -10.03 -4.24
CA LEU A 103 -1.79 -8.80 -3.46
C LEU A 103 -3.14 -8.31 -2.96
N TRP A 104 -4.17 -8.38 -3.79
CA TRP A 104 -5.51 -7.98 -3.35
C TRP A 104 -6.03 -8.87 -2.25
N GLN A 105 -5.77 -10.17 -2.34
CA GLN A 105 -6.18 -11.09 -1.29
C GLN A 105 -5.39 -10.85 0.00
N ALA A 106 -4.10 -10.57 -0.12
CA ALA A 106 -3.29 -10.24 1.05
C ALA A 106 -3.78 -8.97 1.73
N LEU A 107 -4.17 -7.97 0.93
CA LEU A 107 -4.72 -6.74 1.50
C LEU A 107 -6.04 -7.00 2.20
N ASP A 108 -6.90 -7.81 1.59
CA ASP A 108 -8.18 -8.15 2.21
C ASP A 108 -7.98 -8.83 3.57
N GLU A 109 -7.05 -9.78 3.63
CA GLU A 109 -6.76 -10.46 4.89
C GLU A 109 -6.20 -9.51 5.93
N ALA A 110 -5.30 -8.62 5.51
CA ALA A 110 -4.72 -7.66 6.44
C ALA A 110 -5.78 -6.71 6.99
N THR A 111 -6.72 -6.27 6.16
CA THR A 111 -7.75 -5.35 6.61
C THR A 111 -8.73 -6.00 7.59
N LYS A 112 -8.95 -7.30 7.48
CA LYS A 112 -9.89 -8.00 8.35
C LYS A 112 -9.49 -7.95 9.82
N ARG A 113 -8.20 -7.80 10.08
CA ARG A 113 -7.70 -7.78 11.46
C ARG A 113 -7.85 -6.44 12.14
N HIS A 114 -8.21 -5.40 11.39
CA HIS A 114 -8.23 -4.02 11.88
C HIS A 114 -9.51 -3.32 11.50
N ILE A 115 -9.78 -2.21 12.18
CA ILE A 115 -10.85 -1.29 11.78
C ILE A 115 -10.16 -0.15 11.05
N ILE A 116 -10.40 -0.03 9.74
CA ILE A 116 -9.65 0.89 8.90
C ILE A 116 -10.55 1.98 8.34
N GLU A 117 -10.12 3.23 8.55
CA GLU A 117 -10.70 4.37 7.88
C GLU A 117 -9.72 4.78 6.79
N TRP A 118 -10.14 4.69 5.54
CA TRP A 118 -9.31 5.04 4.40
C TRP A 118 -9.41 6.54 4.15
N LYS A 119 -8.26 7.19 4.01
CA LYS A 119 -8.17 8.61 3.70
C LYS A 119 -7.50 8.76 2.34
N TRP A 120 -8.28 9.16 1.35
CA TRP A 120 -7.78 9.31 -0.01
C TRP A 120 -7.21 10.69 -0.17
N VAL A 121 -5.89 10.79 -0.32
CA VAL A 121 -5.22 12.07 -0.47
C VAL A 121 -5.00 12.37 -1.93
N LYS A 122 -4.98 13.64 -2.26
CA LYS A 122 -4.85 14.08 -3.63
C LYS A 122 -3.44 14.61 -3.84
N GLY A 123 -2.53 13.74 -4.28
CA GLY A 123 -1.14 14.10 -4.46
C GLY A 123 -0.39 14.25 -3.16
N HIS A 124 0.84 14.76 -3.25
CA HIS A 124 1.72 14.86 -2.10
C HIS A 124 1.88 16.28 -1.57
N ALA A 125 1.43 17.26 -2.34
CA ALA A 125 1.69 18.67 -2.01
C ALA A 125 1.09 19.03 -0.66
N GLY A 126 1.89 19.63 0.20
CA GLY A 126 1.42 20.10 1.49
C GLY A 126 1.28 19.04 2.57
N HIS A 127 1.63 17.81 2.26
CA HIS A 127 1.50 16.70 3.21
C HIS A 127 2.88 16.14 3.54
N GLU A 128 3.43 16.59 4.66
CA GLU A 128 4.78 16.22 5.06
C GLU A 128 4.97 14.72 5.17
N LEU A 129 4.00 14.01 5.76
CA LEU A 129 4.11 12.57 5.93
C LEU A 129 3.92 11.82 4.63
N ASN A 130 3.09 12.33 3.72
CA ASN A 130 2.98 11.73 2.40
C ASN A 130 4.28 11.89 1.62
N GLU A 131 4.92 13.05 1.77
CA GLU A 131 6.22 13.28 1.13
C GLU A 131 7.28 12.36 1.71
N ARG A 132 7.23 12.13 3.03
CA ARG A 132 8.18 11.19 3.64
C ARG A 132 7.93 9.76 3.15
N ALA A 133 6.67 9.36 2.98
CA ALA A 133 6.36 8.04 2.45
C ALA A 133 6.91 7.91 1.02
N ASP A 134 6.81 8.97 0.23
CA ASP A 134 7.40 8.98 -1.12
C ASP A 134 8.91 8.80 -1.06
N GLN A 135 9.58 9.50 -0.16
CA GLN A 135 11.01 9.33 0.03
C GLN A 135 11.37 7.91 0.40
N LEU A 136 10.60 7.31 1.31
CA LEU A 136 10.83 5.94 1.72
C LEU A 136 10.65 4.96 0.56
N ALA A 137 9.65 5.20 -0.29
CA ALA A 137 9.45 4.37 -1.47
C ALA A 137 10.67 4.45 -2.40
N ASN A 138 11.21 5.65 -2.57
CA ASN A 138 12.40 5.81 -3.40
C ASN A 138 13.63 5.18 -2.75
N GLU A 139 13.75 5.25 -1.44
CA GLU A 139 14.83 4.58 -0.73
C GLU A 139 14.73 3.07 -0.90
N GLY A 140 13.52 2.53 -0.83
CA GLY A 140 13.31 1.10 -1.04
C GLY A 140 13.64 0.66 -2.45
N MET A 141 13.39 1.54 -3.42
CA MET A 141 13.68 1.23 -4.81
C MET A 141 15.18 1.34 -5.14
N ALA A 142 15.90 2.18 -4.41
CA ALA A 142 17.28 2.54 -4.75
C ALA A 142 18.22 1.34 -4.95
N PRO A 143 18.16 0.29 -4.10
CA PRO A 143 19.06 -0.85 -4.29
C PRO A 143 18.87 -1.57 -5.63
N PHE A 144 17.73 -1.39 -6.26
CA PHE A 144 17.39 -2.07 -7.50
C PHE A 144 17.60 -1.20 -8.73
N LYS A 145 17.65 0.12 -8.54
CA LYS A 145 17.98 1.05 -9.59
C LYS A 145 19.49 1.15 -9.74
N GLY A 146 19.92 1.34 -10.95
CA GLY A 146 21.34 1.55 -11.17
C GLY A 146 22.20 0.31 -11.07
N LYS A 147 21.60 -0.85 -10.88
CA LYS A 147 22.35 -2.09 -10.98
C LYS A 147 22.52 -2.41 -12.42
N ARG A 148 23.45 -1.75 -13.00
CA ARG A 148 23.79 -2.02 -14.37
C ARG A 148 25.11 -2.68 -14.45
N ASN A 149 25.21 -3.52 -15.35
CA ASN A 149 26.53 -4.11 -15.56
C ASN A 149 26.87 -4.18 -16.97
#